data_2f68820a2fadbf7a448d36a4e196abcc
#
_entry.id   2f68820a2fadbf7a448d36a4e196abcc
#
_cell.length_a   1.000
_cell.length_b   1.000
_cell.length_c   1.000
_cell.angle_alpha   90.00
_cell.angle_beta   90.00
_cell.angle_gamma   90.00
#
_symmetry.space_group_name_H-M   'P 1'
#
loop_
_entity.id
_entity.type
_entity.pdbx_description
1 polymer ?
#
loop_
_entity_poly.entity_id
_entity_poly.type
_entity_poly.pdbx_seq_one_letter_code
_entity_poly.pdbx_strand_id
1 'polypeptide(L)'
;TSKEANKEKFTGSAGIGLVTSKLNLEIPIIKEKTSLLLSGRTTYSDWIMKTLPNKSGYHDGKAGFYDLGTVFSPTVNERNKLNVYGYYSHDRFAFNDNEKYAYNNMNFSANWRTVFAEKLTGNFSFGYDHYDYRNDETVEEASAARLSFAINQWFGKADFLYQAGNSHAVNFGLMSQLYNVNSGPCEPVGPNSLVRYDELQKDKALESAVYIGDEWDITSRLSINAGIRYSMLNALGPRTYYTYQEGILPSMSSVADSITAGNGKVI
;
A
#
# COMPACT_ATOMS: atom_id res chain seq x y z
N THR A 1 -1.33 -12.87 -6.52
CA THR A 1 -2.69 -13.42 -6.28
C THR A 1 -2.75 -13.96 -4.87
N SER A 2 -3.67 -13.44 -4.05
CA SER A 2 -3.91 -13.95 -2.71
C SER A 2 -4.57 -15.32 -2.79
N LYS A 3 -4.14 -16.23 -1.91
CA LYS A 3 -4.68 -17.58 -1.81
C LYS A 3 -6.06 -17.52 -1.15
N GLU A 4 -7.07 -18.18 -1.75
CA GLU A 4 -8.32 -18.47 -1.05
C GLU A 4 -8.09 -19.57 0.00
N ALA A 5 -8.79 -19.48 1.13
CA ALA A 5 -8.76 -20.51 2.16
C ALA A 5 -9.50 -21.78 1.71
N ASN A 6 -9.13 -22.91 2.29
CA ASN A 6 -9.82 -24.17 2.08
C ASN A 6 -11.29 -24.07 2.53
N LYS A 7 -12.22 -24.43 1.65
CA LYS A 7 -13.68 -24.38 1.90
C LYS A 7 -14.26 -25.72 2.38
N GLU A 8 -13.48 -26.80 2.36
CA GLU A 8 -13.97 -28.13 2.68
C GLU A 8 -13.68 -28.53 4.13
N LYS A 9 -12.47 -28.27 4.60
CA LYS A 9 -12.01 -28.66 5.94
C LYS A 9 -11.09 -27.60 6.55
N PHE A 10 -11.10 -27.57 7.87
CA PHE A 10 -10.13 -26.78 8.63
C PHE A 10 -8.71 -27.29 8.30
N THR A 11 -7.84 -26.36 7.93
CA THR A 11 -6.43 -26.64 7.75
C THR A 11 -5.61 -25.53 8.42
N GLY A 12 -4.43 -25.89 8.84
CA GLY A 12 -3.52 -24.91 9.45
C GLY A 12 -2.08 -25.33 9.30
N SER A 13 -1.22 -24.36 9.39
CA SER A 13 0.23 -24.57 9.46
C SER A 13 0.83 -23.60 10.44
N ALA A 14 1.72 -24.11 11.28
CA ALA A 14 2.52 -23.30 12.19
C ALA A 14 4.00 -23.60 11.95
N GLY A 15 4.84 -22.61 12.12
CA GLY A 15 6.29 -22.77 12.03
C GLY A 15 6.96 -21.87 13.05
N ILE A 16 7.92 -22.42 13.76
CA ILE A 16 8.77 -21.71 14.71
C ILE A 16 10.21 -21.92 14.26
N GLY A 17 10.89 -20.83 13.97
CA GLY A 17 12.30 -20.80 13.60
C GLY A 17 13.11 -20.00 14.61
N LEU A 18 14.41 -19.90 14.39
CA LEU A 18 15.31 -19.16 15.29
C LEU A 18 15.02 -17.66 15.33
N VAL A 19 14.48 -17.10 14.26
CA VAL A 19 14.24 -15.64 14.12
C VAL A 19 12.81 -15.30 13.75
N THR A 20 12.03 -16.28 13.29
CA THR A 20 10.69 -15.99 12.74
C THR A 20 9.73 -17.09 13.13
N SER A 21 8.54 -16.71 13.55
CA SER A 21 7.40 -17.61 13.71
C SER A 21 6.28 -17.20 12.78
N LYS A 22 5.50 -18.19 12.31
CA LYS A 22 4.35 -18.00 11.44
C LYS A 22 3.21 -18.93 11.83
N LEU A 23 1.99 -18.46 11.62
CA LEU A 23 0.76 -19.21 11.78
C LEU A 23 -0.17 -18.91 10.62
N ASN A 24 -0.74 -19.94 10.00
CA ASN A 24 -1.81 -19.80 9.02
C ASN A 24 -2.94 -20.75 9.41
N LEU A 25 -4.16 -20.24 9.37
CA LEU A 25 -5.38 -20.99 9.65
C LEU A 25 -6.35 -20.78 8.48
N GLU A 26 -6.88 -21.88 7.96
CA GLU A 26 -7.89 -21.89 6.90
C GLU A 26 -9.17 -22.50 7.48
N ILE A 27 -10.19 -21.70 7.61
CA ILE A 27 -11.42 -22.02 8.36
C ILE A 27 -12.61 -22.03 7.39
N PRO A 28 -13.22 -23.18 7.12
CA PRO A 28 -14.50 -23.23 6.41
C PRO A 28 -15.62 -22.76 7.35
N ILE A 29 -16.14 -21.55 7.14
CA ILE A 29 -17.28 -21.03 7.92
C ILE A 29 -18.56 -21.71 7.46
N ILE A 30 -18.75 -21.80 6.14
CA ILE A 30 -19.84 -22.55 5.52
C ILE A 30 -19.19 -23.46 4.49
N LYS A 31 -19.31 -24.77 4.69
CA LYS A 31 -18.70 -25.78 3.83
C LYS A 31 -18.99 -25.50 2.35
N GLU A 32 -17.98 -25.59 1.51
CA GLU A 32 -17.99 -25.36 0.07
C GLU A 32 -18.34 -23.91 -0.37
N LYS A 33 -18.83 -23.05 0.56
CA LYS A 33 -19.30 -21.70 0.23
C LYS A 33 -18.43 -20.59 0.79
N THR A 34 -18.13 -20.63 2.08
CA THR A 34 -17.50 -19.49 2.75
C THR A 34 -16.30 -19.93 3.55
N SER A 35 -15.18 -19.31 3.34
CA SER A 35 -13.94 -19.57 4.07
C SER A 35 -13.31 -18.29 4.60
N LEU A 36 -12.56 -18.46 5.68
CA LEU A 36 -11.72 -17.43 6.29
C LEU A 36 -10.29 -17.93 6.39
N LEU A 37 -9.36 -17.17 5.86
CA LEU A 37 -7.93 -17.35 6.09
C LEU A 37 -7.48 -16.32 7.12
N LEU A 38 -6.78 -16.78 8.14
CA LEU A 38 -6.05 -15.94 9.08
C LEU A 38 -4.58 -16.29 8.99
N SER A 39 -3.73 -15.30 8.88
CA SER A 39 -2.28 -15.47 8.85
C SER A 39 -1.62 -14.49 9.81
N GLY A 40 -0.57 -14.93 10.45
CA GLY A 40 0.26 -14.07 11.29
C GLY A 40 1.71 -14.51 11.20
N ARG A 41 2.59 -13.54 11.20
CA ARG A 41 4.03 -13.76 11.21
C ARG A 41 4.70 -12.74 12.11
N THR A 42 5.74 -13.14 12.80
CA THR A 42 6.53 -12.24 13.63
C THR A 42 8.00 -12.63 13.61
N THR A 43 8.85 -11.64 13.80
CA THR A 43 10.30 -11.80 13.94
C THR A 43 10.74 -11.40 15.36
N TYR A 44 11.75 -12.07 15.85
CA TYR A 44 12.42 -11.82 17.14
C TYR A 44 13.95 -11.94 16.97
N SER A 45 14.52 -11.10 16.12
CA SER A 45 15.94 -11.15 15.74
C SER A 45 16.86 -10.36 16.66
N ASP A 46 16.34 -9.61 17.62
CA ASP A 46 17.13 -8.77 18.55
C ASP A 46 18.24 -9.54 19.26
N TRP A 47 18.03 -10.83 19.58
CA TRP A 47 19.05 -11.66 20.22
C TRP A 47 20.25 -11.95 19.32
N ILE A 48 20.09 -12.00 17.99
CA ILE A 48 21.20 -12.19 17.05
C ILE A 48 22.11 -10.98 17.07
N MET A 49 21.54 -9.75 17.10
CA MET A 49 22.31 -8.53 17.16
C MET A 49 23.25 -8.52 18.38
N LYS A 50 22.77 -9.01 19.52
CA LYS A 50 23.57 -9.14 20.75
C LYS A 50 24.70 -10.16 20.65
N THR A 51 24.74 -11.03 19.64
CA THR A 51 25.86 -11.95 19.41
C THR A 51 27.00 -11.29 18.61
N LEU A 52 26.76 -10.14 18.01
CA LEU A 52 27.76 -9.40 17.27
C LEU A 52 28.77 -8.76 18.24
N PRO A 53 30.04 -8.56 17.81
CA PRO A 53 31.01 -7.86 18.62
C PRO A 53 30.57 -6.44 18.94
N ASN A 54 30.83 -5.96 20.17
CA ASN A 54 30.47 -4.59 20.59
C ASN A 54 31.01 -3.50 19.68
N LYS A 55 32.12 -3.78 18.99
CA LYS A 55 32.75 -2.85 18.03
C LYS A 55 32.08 -2.82 16.66
N SER A 56 31.09 -3.66 16.41
CA SER A 56 30.42 -3.75 15.10
C SER A 56 29.51 -2.55 14.80
N GLY A 57 29.14 -1.75 15.81
CA GLY A 57 28.13 -0.69 15.71
C GLY A 57 26.67 -1.22 15.65
N TYR A 58 26.49 -2.55 15.60
CA TYR A 58 25.16 -3.19 15.50
C TYR A 58 24.80 -4.04 16.72
N HIS A 59 25.68 -4.13 17.72
CA HIS A 59 25.46 -4.96 18.92
C HIS A 59 24.17 -4.59 19.66
N ASP A 60 23.87 -3.30 19.76
CA ASP A 60 22.67 -2.78 20.40
C ASP A 60 21.50 -2.58 19.40
N GLY A 61 21.70 -3.05 18.17
CA GLY A 61 20.70 -2.98 17.12
C GLY A 61 19.45 -3.80 17.48
N LYS A 62 18.31 -3.34 16.99
CA LYS A 62 17.02 -4.03 17.12
C LYS A 62 16.38 -4.11 15.74
N ALA A 63 15.88 -5.27 15.39
CA ALA A 63 15.14 -5.48 14.15
C ALA A 63 14.01 -6.46 14.40
N GLY A 64 12.82 -6.08 14.04
CA GLY A 64 11.68 -6.94 14.22
C GLY A 64 10.48 -6.45 13.41
N PHE A 65 9.68 -7.40 13.00
CA PHE A 65 8.39 -7.11 12.39
C PHE A 65 7.33 -8.09 12.88
N TYR A 66 6.09 -7.69 12.76
CA TYR A 66 4.97 -8.61 12.75
C TYR A 66 3.97 -8.19 11.67
N ASP A 67 3.29 -9.17 11.11
CA ASP A 67 2.20 -8.96 10.18
C ASP A 67 1.02 -9.87 10.49
N LEU A 68 -0.16 -9.36 10.19
CA LEU A 68 -1.44 -10.05 10.30
C LEU A 68 -2.17 -9.91 8.97
N GLY A 69 -2.68 -11.02 8.47
CA GLY A 69 -3.45 -11.06 7.23
C GLY A 69 -4.75 -11.81 7.42
N THR A 70 -5.79 -11.36 6.75
CA THR A 70 -7.07 -12.05 6.69
C THR A 70 -7.64 -12.03 5.29
N VAL A 71 -8.27 -13.14 4.89
CA VAL A 71 -9.03 -13.21 3.65
C VAL A 71 -10.36 -13.88 3.96
N PHE A 72 -11.44 -13.13 3.78
CA PHE A 72 -12.79 -13.65 3.89
C PHE A 72 -13.37 -13.84 2.47
N SER A 73 -13.75 -15.08 2.13
CA SER A 73 -14.10 -15.49 0.77
C SER A 73 -15.48 -16.17 0.74
N PRO A 74 -16.58 -15.40 0.80
CA PRO A 74 -17.91 -15.93 0.59
C PRO A 74 -18.17 -16.18 -0.90
N THR A 75 -18.77 -17.32 -1.21
CA THR A 75 -19.37 -17.59 -2.51
C THR A 75 -20.85 -17.24 -2.42
N VAL A 76 -21.26 -16.11 -2.99
CA VAL A 76 -22.64 -15.63 -2.94
C VAL A 76 -23.54 -16.55 -3.77
N ASN A 77 -23.09 -16.89 -5.00
CA ASN A 77 -23.68 -17.88 -5.89
C ASN A 77 -22.65 -18.28 -6.96
N GLU A 78 -23.02 -19.11 -7.91
CA GLU A 78 -22.11 -19.60 -8.97
C GLU A 78 -21.52 -18.48 -9.85
N ARG A 79 -22.27 -17.38 -10.02
CA ARG A 79 -21.85 -16.23 -10.83
C ARG A 79 -21.14 -15.14 -10.04
N ASN A 80 -21.29 -15.13 -8.72
CA ASN A 80 -20.81 -14.04 -7.88
C ASN A 80 -19.88 -14.56 -6.77
N LYS A 81 -18.63 -14.09 -6.79
CA LYS A 81 -17.63 -14.36 -5.77
C LYS A 81 -17.15 -13.04 -5.18
N LEU A 82 -17.09 -12.97 -3.87
CA LEU A 82 -16.58 -11.83 -3.14
C LEU A 82 -15.36 -12.28 -2.35
N ASN A 83 -14.31 -11.48 -2.36
CA ASN A 83 -13.15 -11.65 -1.48
C ASN A 83 -12.91 -10.33 -0.76
N VAL A 84 -12.77 -10.40 0.55
CA VAL A 84 -12.43 -9.26 1.40
C VAL A 84 -11.09 -9.55 2.04
N TYR A 85 -10.18 -8.61 1.91
CA TYR A 85 -8.79 -8.71 2.38
C TYR A 85 -8.56 -7.68 3.49
N GLY A 86 -7.88 -8.09 4.52
CA GLY A 86 -7.32 -7.20 5.52
C GLY A 86 -5.86 -7.57 5.75
N TYR A 87 -5.01 -6.58 5.84
CA TYR A 87 -3.59 -6.75 6.15
C TYR A 87 -3.12 -5.62 7.04
N TYR A 88 -2.29 -5.97 8.01
CA TYR A 88 -1.56 -5.01 8.84
C TYR A 88 -0.15 -5.51 9.07
N SER A 89 0.83 -4.62 8.97
CA SER A 89 2.21 -4.90 9.39
C SER A 89 2.78 -3.75 10.19
N HIS A 90 3.67 -4.09 11.10
CA HIS A 90 4.53 -3.19 11.83
C HIS A 90 5.96 -3.68 11.76
N ASP A 91 6.84 -2.82 11.28
CA ASP A 91 8.26 -3.06 11.17
C ASP A 91 9.00 -2.05 12.04
N ARG A 92 9.99 -2.50 12.77
CA ARG A 92 10.88 -1.66 13.54
C ARG A 92 12.33 -2.03 13.27
N PHE A 93 13.14 -1.00 13.15
CA PHE A 93 14.57 -1.15 13.00
C PHE A 93 15.29 -0.05 13.81
N ALA A 94 16.37 -0.40 14.49
CA ALA A 94 17.22 0.55 15.18
C ALA A 94 18.68 0.10 15.04
N PHE A 95 19.56 0.99 14.65
CA PHE A 95 21.00 0.73 14.68
C PHE A 95 21.54 0.72 16.10
N ASN A 96 21.01 1.63 16.91
CA ASN A 96 21.33 1.84 18.31
C ASN A 96 20.11 2.48 19.02
N ASP A 97 20.26 2.88 20.27
CA ASP A 97 19.16 3.52 20.99
C ASP A 97 18.83 4.94 20.50
N ASN A 98 19.68 5.55 19.69
CA ASN A 98 19.56 6.93 19.22
C ASN A 98 19.00 7.05 17.80
N GLU A 99 19.01 5.97 17.02
CA GLU A 99 18.51 5.94 15.63
C GLU A 99 17.46 4.85 15.49
N LYS A 100 16.19 5.23 15.43
CA LYS A 100 15.04 4.32 15.42
C LYS A 100 14.15 4.60 14.23
N TYR A 101 13.74 3.54 13.58
CA TYR A 101 12.85 3.54 12.43
C TYR A 101 11.66 2.66 12.70
N ALA A 102 10.48 3.12 12.35
CA ALA A 102 9.25 2.34 12.40
C ALA A 102 8.41 2.56 11.14
N TYR A 103 7.77 1.49 10.68
CA TYR A 103 6.89 1.50 9.51
C TYR A 103 5.62 0.76 9.86
N ASN A 104 4.48 1.32 9.48
CA ASN A 104 3.21 0.63 9.55
C ASN A 104 2.57 0.56 8.17
N ASN A 105 1.99 -0.57 7.85
CA ASN A 105 1.17 -0.73 6.66
C ASN A 105 -0.18 -1.29 7.07
N MET A 106 -1.24 -0.74 6.52
CA MET A 106 -2.58 -1.26 6.63
C MET A 106 -3.23 -1.28 5.25
N ASN A 107 -3.78 -2.42 4.88
CA ASN A 107 -4.58 -2.57 3.67
C ASN A 107 -5.93 -3.16 4.04
N PHE A 108 -6.97 -2.60 3.46
CA PHE A 108 -8.29 -3.21 3.42
C PHE A 108 -8.79 -3.14 1.98
N SER A 109 -9.22 -4.27 1.43
CA SER A 109 -9.76 -4.28 0.08
C SER A 109 -10.86 -5.34 -0.09
N ALA A 110 -11.77 -5.05 -1.02
CA ALA A 110 -12.80 -5.97 -1.45
C ALA A 110 -12.71 -6.16 -2.96
N ASN A 111 -12.88 -7.39 -3.39
CA ASN A 111 -12.90 -7.77 -4.79
C ASN A 111 -14.15 -8.59 -5.06
N TRP A 112 -15.00 -8.08 -5.95
CA TRP A 112 -16.21 -8.75 -6.38
C TRP A 112 -16.12 -9.14 -7.84
N ARG A 113 -16.06 -10.45 -8.09
CA ARG A 113 -16.11 -11.03 -9.43
C ARG A 113 -17.53 -11.48 -9.74
N THR A 114 -18.06 -11.06 -10.88
CA THR A 114 -19.39 -11.45 -11.36
C THR A 114 -19.37 -11.87 -12.82
N VAL A 115 -20.13 -12.91 -13.16
CA VAL A 115 -20.36 -13.36 -14.53
C VAL A 115 -21.70 -12.80 -14.99
N PHE A 116 -21.70 -11.76 -15.79
CA PHE A 116 -22.89 -11.12 -16.33
C PHE A 116 -23.57 -11.99 -17.41
N ALA A 117 -22.75 -12.59 -18.26
CA ALA A 117 -23.18 -13.48 -19.34
C ALA A 117 -22.07 -14.51 -19.62
N GLU A 118 -22.35 -15.54 -20.42
CA GLU A 118 -21.38 -16.58 -20.77
C GLU A 118 -20.04 -16.03 -21.28
N LYS A 119 -20.10 -14.86 -21.96
CA LYS A 119 -18.94 -14.22 -22.57
C LYS A 119 -18.46 -12.98 -21.84
N LEU A 120 -19.11 -12.55 -20.77
CA LEU A 120 -18.79 -11.29 -20.09
C LEU A 120 -18.63 -11.52 -18.59
N THR A 121 -17.42 -11.29 -18.11
CA THR A 121 -17.09 -11.28 -16.68
C THR A 121 -16.66 -9.89 -16.27
N GLY A 122 -17.14 -9.43 -15.11
CA GLY A 122 -16.69 -8.21 -14.45
C GLY A 122 -15.95 -8.51 -13.15
N ASN A 123 -14.97 -7.68 -12.82
CA ASN A 123 -14.23 -7.73 -11.58
C ASN A 123 -14.12 -6.32 -11.00
N PHE A 124 -14.73 -6.09 -9.86
CA PHE A 124 -14.78 -4.81 -9.18
C PHE A 124 -13.92 -4.88 -7.94
N SER A 125 -12.96 -3.98 -7.84
CA SER A 125 -12.07 -3.87 -6.70
C SER A 125 -12.24 -2.50 -6.07
N PHE A 126 -12.27 -2.47 -4.76
CA PHE A 126 -12.26 -1.26 -3.96
C PHE A 126 -11.35 -1.48 -2.76
N GLY A 127 -10.59 -0.49 -2.36
CA GLY A 127 -9.74 -0.63 -1.21
C GLY A 127 -9.18 0.67 -0.67
N TYR A 128 -8.56 0.52 0.49
CA TYR A 128 -7.86 1.56 1.22
C TYR A 128 -6.51 1.04 1.67
N ASP A 129 -5.49 1.83 1.43
CA ASP A 129 -4.12 1.60 1.88
C ASP A 129 -3.68 2.75 2.78
N HIS A 130 -3.02 2.42 3.86
CA HIS A 130 -2.34 3.36 4.73
C HIS A 130 -0.92 2.90 4.98
N TYR A 131 0.00 3.81 4.80
CA TYR A 131 1.40 3.63 5.14
C TYR A 131 1.84 4.79 6.01
N ASP A 132 2.50 4.54 7.11
CA ASP A 132 3.20 5.56 7.89
C ASP A 132 4.63 5.16 8.21
N TYR A 133 5.47 6.16 8.31
CA TYR A 133 6.88 6.07 8.60
C TYR A 133 7.25 7.04 9.69
N ARG A 134 8.14 6.60 10.57
CA ARG A 134 8.72 7.42 11.62
C ARG A 134 10.21 7.13 11.74
N ASN A 135 11.00 8.19 11.83
CA ASN A 135 12.42 8.16 12.17
C ASN A 135 12.67 9.06 13.37
N ASP A 136 13.25 8.51 14.43
CA ASP A 136 13.73 9.25 15.59
C ASP A 136 15.26 9.25 15.55
N GLU A 137 15.89 10.40 15.42
CA GLU A 137 17.34 10.60 15.48
C GLU A 137 17.68 11.46 16.71
N THR A 138 18.42 10.90 17.65
CA THR A 138 18.75 11.51 18.93
C THR A 138 20.23 11.40 19.26
N VAL A 139 21.12 11.31 18.25
CA VAL A 139 22.57 11.15 18.41
C VAL A 139 23.15 12.36 19.11
N GLU A 140 22.75 13.57 18.71
CA GLU A 140 23.12 14.81 19.37
C GLU A 140 21.88 15.51 19.90
N GLU A 141 21.88 15.88 21.18
CA GLU A 141 20.72 16.51 21.81
C GLU A 141 20.25 17.78 21.07
N ALA A 142 21.19 18.60 20.60
CA ALA A 142 20.89 19.85 19.92
C ALA A 142 20.21 19.65 18.55
N SER A 143 20.50 18.54 17.85
CA SER A 143 19.91 18.19 16.56
C SER A 143 18.87 17.08 16.64
N ALA A 144 18.49 16.66 17.85
CA ALA A 144 17.55 15.58 18.06
C ALA A 144 16.18 15.88 17.44
N ALA A 145 15.79 15.04 16.49
CA ALA A 145 14.59 15.27 15.69
C ALA A 145 13.79 13.97 15.46
N ARG A 146 12.52 14.14 15.24
CA ARG A 146 11.61 13.13 14.71
C ARG A 146 11.11 13.57 13.36
N LEU A 147 11.28 12.71 12.38
CA LEU A 147 10.67 12.85 11.06
C LEU A 147 9.59 11.79 10.91
N SER A 148 8.42 12.20 10.47
CA SER A 148 7.35 11.27 10.17
C SER A 148 6.66 11.65 8.86
N PHE A 149 6.07 10.68 8.16
CA PHE A 149 5.17 10.93 7.05
C PHE A 149 4.12 9.82 6.93
N ALA A 150 3.02 10.10 6.26
CA ALA A 150 1.99 9.11 6.01
C ALA A 150 1.40 9.27 4.60
N ILE A 151 1.03 8.14 4.02
CA ILE A 151 0.34 8.07 2.74
C ILE A 151 -0.96 7.31 2.96
N ASN A 152 -2.07 7.92 2.55
CA ASN A 152 -3.38 7.28 2.51
C ASN A 152 -3.83 7.21 1.07
N GLN A 153 -4.37 6.07 0.68
CA GLN A 153 -4.80 5.84 -0.69
C GLN A 153 -6.16 5.14 -0.68
N TRP A 154 -7.10 5.69 -1.43
CA TRP A 154 -8.34 5.00 -1.79
C TRP A 154 -8.29 4.62 -3.24
N PHE A 155 -8.70 3.42 -3.60
CA PHE A 155 -8.78 3.02 -4.99
C PHE A 155 -10.09 2.32 -5.31
N GLY A 156 -10.54 2.53 -6.52
CA GLY A 156 -11.64 1.80 -7.14
C GLY A 156 -11.26 1.38 -8.55
N LYS A 157 -11.57 0.15 -8.89
CA LYS A 157 -11.25 -0.44 -10.20
C LYS A 157 -12.40 -1.29 -10.69
N ALA A 158 -12.74 -1.18 -11.98
CA ALA A 158 -13.69 -2.05 -12.66
C ALA A 158 -13.01 -2.61 -13.92
N ASP A 159 -12.81 -3.91 -13.94
CA ASP A 159 -12.26 -4.69 -15.05
C ASP A 159 -13.35 -5.52 -15.69
N PHE A 160 -13.35 -5.59 -17.00
CA PHE A 160 -14.24 -6.43 -17.76
C PHE A 160 -13.44 -7.29 -18.71
N LEU A 161 -13.82 -8.56 -18.79
CA LEU A 161 -13.30 -9.50 -19.77
C LEU A 161 -14.46 -9.96 -20.65
N TYR A 162 -14.34 -9.70 -21.94
CA TYR A 162 -15.29 -10.12 -22.96
C TYR A 162 -14.67 -11.11 -23.94
N GLN A 163 -15.21 -12.31 -23.99
CA GLN A 163 -14.81 -13.36 -24.94
C GLN A 163 -15.50 -13.14 -26.29
N ALA A 164 -14.82 -12.48 -27.21
CA ALA A 164 -15.34 -12.16 -28.54
C ALA A 164 -15.05 -13.33 -29.51
N GLY A 165 -15.75 -14.43 -29.31
CA GLY A 165 -15.51 -15.68 -30.05
C GLY A 165 -14.46 -16.57 -29.39
N ASN A 166 -13.81 -17.42 -30.21
CA ASN A 166 -12.82 -18.38 -29.69
C ASN A 166 -11.39 -17.88 -29.76
N SER A 167 -11.15 -16.76 -30.43
CA SER A 167 -9.80 -16.27 -30.72
C SER A 167 -9.50 -14.89 -30.08
N HIS A 168 -10.48 -14.21 -29.48
CA HIS A 168 -10.30 -12.89 -28.93
C HIS A 168 -10.79 -12.82 -27.48
N ALA A 169 -9.92 -12.35 -26.59
CA ALA A 169 -10.24 -12.06 -25.21
C ALA A 169 -10.00 -10.57 -24.93
N VAL A 170 -11.05 -9.77 -25.11
CA VAL A 170 -11.00 -8.32 -24.95
C VAL A 170 -11.12 -7.98 -23.46
N ASN A 171 -10.09 -7.34 -22.92
CA ASN A 171 -10.10 -6.77 -21.58
C ASN A 171 -10.24 -5.26 -21.66
N PHE A 172 -11.10 -4.67 -20.84
CA PHE A 172 -11.27 -3.23 -20.75
C PHE A 172 -11.67 -2.83 -19.33
N GLY A 173 -11.38 -1.62 -18.96
CA GLY A 173 -11.70 -1.20 -17.61
C GLY A 173 -11.38 0.26 -17.33
N LEU A 174 -11.69 0.62 -16.11
CA LEU A 174 -11.39 1.93 -15.53
C LEU A 174 -10.83 1.76 -14.12
N MET A 175 -10.00 2.71 -13.71
CA MET A 175 -9.41 2.78 -12.38
C MET A 175 -9.39 4.23 -11.93
N SER A 176 -9.61 4.44 -10.64
CA SER A 176 -9.40 5.73 -10.00
C SER A 176 -8.72 5.52 -8.65
N GLN A 177 -7.71 6.36 -8.34
CA GLN A 177 -6.96 6.34 -7.09
C GLN A 177 -6.85 7.75 -6.53
N LEU A 178 -7.26 7.92 -5.29
CA LEU A 178 -7.13 9.17 -4.54
C LEU A 178 -5.98 9.03 -3.55
N TYR A 179 -4.93 9.79 -3.77
CA TYR A 179 -3.78 9.87 -2.88
C TYR A 179 -3.92 11.03 -1.90
N ASN A 180 -3.53 10.79 -0.67
CA ASN A 180 -3.44 11.76 0.41
C ASN A 180 -2.07 11.59 1.06
N VAL A 181 -1.12 12.43 0.67
CA VAL A 181 0.26 12.38 1.15
C VAL A 181 0.42 13.44 2.22
N ASN A 182 0.73 13.00 3.42
CA ASN A 182 1.13 13.87 4.53
C ASN A 182 2.64 13.72 4.70
N SER A 183 3.41 14.69 4.22
CA SER A 183 4.86 14.72 4.36
C SER A 183 5.31 14.83 5.84
N GLY A 184 4.35 15.06 6.73
CA GLY A 184 4.51 15.06 8.16
C GLY A 184 5.41 16.16 8.71
N PRO A 185 5.44 16.28 10.03
CA PRO A 185 6.33 17.23 10.68
C PRO A 185 7.75 16.69 10.86
N CYS A 186 8.69 17.63 10.87
CA CYS A 186 9.96 17.51 11.55
C CYS A 186 9.81 18.13 12.94
N GLU A 187 9.91 17.32 13.99
CA GLU A 187 9.65 17.73 15.36
C GLU A 187 10.93 17.66 16.21
N PRO A 188 11.19 18.61 17.12
CA PRO A 188 12.26 18.48 18.11
C PRO A 188 11.99 17.32 19.07
N VAL A 189 13.03 16.59 19.46
CA VAL A 189 12.96 15.50 20.44
C VAL A 189 13.79 15.87 21.67
N GLY A 190 13.12 15.97 22.83
CA GLY A 190 13.75 16.35 24.10
C GLY A 190 13.84 17.86 24.32
N PRO A 191 14.17 18.27 25.57
CA PRO A 191 14.14 19.68 25.97
C PRO A 191 15.31 20.53 25.45
N ASN A 192 16.40 19.87 25.02
CA ASN A 192 17.62 20.54 24.55
C ASN A 192 17.74 20.62 23.05
N SER A 193 16.75 20.09 22.31
CA SER A 193 16.75 20.16 20.85
C SER A 193 16.54 21.59 20.37
N LEU A 194 17.38 22.02 19.45
CA LEU A 194 17.29 23.32 18.75
C LEU A 194 16.55 23.20 17.41
N VAL A 195 16.09 22.00 17.07
CA VAL A 195 15.30 21.76 15.87
C VAL A 195 14.00 22.53 15.95
N ARG A 196 13.67 23.25 14.90
CA ARG A 196 12.39 23.94 14.79
C ARG A 196 11.35 23.00 14.21
N TYR A 197 10.15 23.04 14.80
CA TYR A 197 9.00 22.38 14.17
C TYR A 197 8.78 22.94 12.77
N ASP A 198 8.71 22.05 11.80
CA ASP A 198 8.37 22.35 10.41
C ASP A 198 7.44 21.28 9.86
N GLU A 199 6.39 21.68 9.18
CA GLU A 199 5.42 20.77 8.56
C GLU A 199 5.13 21.22 7.13
N LEU A 200 5.39 20.34 6.19
CA LEU A 200 5.10 20.58 4.77
C LEU A 200 3.60 20.48 4.50
N GLN A 201 3.15 21.21 3.50
CA GLN A 201 1.76 21.13 3.05
C GLN A 201 1.42 19.69 2.62
N LYS A 202 0.19 19.27 2.98
CA LYS A 202 -0.34 17.96 2.53
C LYS A 202 -0.65 18.00 1.05
N ASP A 203 -0.28 16.94 0.36
CA ASP A 203 -0.55 16.75 -1.04
C ASP A 203 -1.72 15.80 -1.28
N LYS A 204 -2.57 16.16 -2.24
CA LYS A 204 -3.65 15.30 -2.72
C LYS A 204 -3.54 15.17 -4.22
N ALA A 205 -3.77 13.97 -4.72
CA ALA A 205 -3.82 13.72 -6.15
C ALA A 205 -4.88 12.68 -6.49
N LEU A 206 -5.53 12.86 -7.61
CA LEU A 206 -6.46 11.89 -8.19
C LEU A 206 -5.86 11.37 -9.50
N GLU A 207 -5.49 10.10 -9.49
CA GLU A 207 -5.13 9.37 -10.70
C GLU A 207 -6.36 8.66 -11.23
N SER A 208 -6.63 8.80 -12.53
CA SER A 208 -7.69 8.08 -13.22
C SER A 208 -7.16 7.48 -14.50
N ALA A 209 -7.63 6.29 -14.84
CA ALA A 209 -7.22 5.63 -16.08
C ALA A 209 -8.37 4.85 -16.70
N VAL A 210 -8.35 4.79 -18.02
CA VAL A 210 -9.17 3.90 -18.83
C VAL A 210 -8.27 3.08 -19.74
N TYR A 211 -8.62 1.85 -20.02
CA TYR A 211 -7.82 0.96 -20.85
C TYR A 211 -8.68 -0.06 -21.57
N ILE A 212 -8.16 -0.50 -22.70
CA ILE A 212 -8.68 -1.60 -23.49
C ILE A 212 -7.52 -2.38 -24.09
N GLY A 213 -7.61 -3.70 -24.11
CA GLY A 213 -6.64 -4.59 -24.72
C GLY A 213 -7.34 -5.81 -25.29
N ASP A 214 -6.66 -6.48 -26.19
CA ASP A 214 -7.11 -7.74 -26.80
C ASP A 214 -5.98 -8.76 -26.79
N GLU A 215 -6.28 -9.94 -26.32
CA GLU A 215 -5.48 -11.12 -26.50
C GLU A 215 -6.06 -11.90 -27.68
N TRP A 216 -5.34 -11.88 -28.80
CA TRP A 216 -5.75 -12.50 -30.05
C TRP A 216 -4.94 -13.76 -30.35
N ASP A 217 -5.61 -14.89 -30.30
CA ASP A 217 -5.08 -16.17 -30.71
C ASP A 217 -5.18 -16.32 -32.24
N ILE A 218 -4.10 -15.98 -32.96
CA ILE A 218 -4.04 -16.06 -34.42
C ILE A 218 -4.01 -17.51 -34.87
N THR A 219 -3.26 -18.33 -34.14
CA THR A 219 -3.16 -19.78 -34.37
C THR A 219 -3.00 -20.47 -33.01
N SER A 220 -3.08 -21.81 -32.98
CA SER A 220 -2.82 -22.59 -31.75
C SER A 220 -1.38 -22.44 -31.19
N ARG A 221 -0.48 -21.74 -31.90
CA ARG A 221 0.92 -21.56 -31.52
C ARG A 221 1.35 -20.09 -31.46
N LEU A 222 0.50 -19.18 -31.89
CA LEU A 222 0.80 -17.75 -31.95
C LEU A 222 -0.37 -16.97 -31.39
N SER A 223 -0.13 -16.23 -30.32
CA SER A 223 -1.03 -15.22 -29.78
C SER A 223 -0.34 -13.85 -29.72
N ILE A 224 -1.11 -12.80 -29.87
CA ILE A 224 -0.68 -11.40 -29.73
C ILE A 224 -1.53 -10.76 -28.64
N ASN A 225 -0.89 -10.10 -27.69
CA ASN A 225 -1.57 -9.27 -26.70
C ASN A 225 -1.18 -7.80 -26.97
N ALA A 226 -2.18 -6.96 -27.25
CA ALA A 226 -1.99 -5.55 -27.50
C ALA A 226 -3.08 -4.72 -26.82
N GLY A 227 -2.74 -3.50 -26.37
CA GLY A 227 -3.70 -2.65 -25.69
C GLY A 227 -3.26 -1.20 -25.62
N ILE A 228 -4.20 -0.37 -25.24
CA ILE A 228 -4.01 1.07 -25.01
C ILE A 228 -4.53 1.40 -23.62
N ARG A 229 -3.77 2.22 -22.89
CA ARG A 229 -4.17 2.82 -21.63
C ARG A 229 -3.95 4.33 -21.69
N TYR A 230 -4.97 5.06 -21.31
CA TYR A 230 -4.88 6.49 -21.04
C TYR A 230 -4.95 6.73 -19.54
N SER A 231 -3.98 7.43 -19.00
CA SER A 231 -3.92 7.79 -17.58
C SER A 231 -3.79 9.28 -17.42
N MET A 232 -4.49 9.83 -16.44
CA MET A 232 -4.50 11.24 -16.09
C MET A 232 -4.25 11.37 -14.58
N LEU A 233 -3.30 12.23 -14.20
CA LEU A 233 -3.02 12.59 -12.82
C LEU A 233 -3.42 14.05 -12.60
N ASN A 234 -4.31 14.28 -11.65
CA ASN A 234 -4.76 15.60 -11.24
C ASN A 234 -4.25 15.88 -9.83
N ALA A 235 -3.46 16.93 -9.66
CA ALA A 235 -3.16 17.47 -8.34
C ALA A 235 -4.40 18.18 -7.79
N LEU A 236 -4.70 17.95 -6.49
CA LEU A 236 -5.89 18.48 -5.83
C LEU A 236 -5.49 19.40 -4.67
N GLY A 237 -6.22 20.52 -4.50
CA GLY A 237 -6.10 21.36 -3.31
C GLY A 237 -6.67 20.71 -2.02
N PRO A 238 -6.44 21.33 -0.85
CA PRO A 238 -5.91 22.70 -0.70
C PRO A 238 -4.39 22.74 -0.82
N ARG A 239 -3.87 23.58 -1.66
CA ARG A 239 -2.43 23.84 -1.78
C ARG A 239 -2.17 25.24 -2.35
N THR A 240 -1.08 25.87 -1.87
CA THR A 240 -0.55 27.11 -2.44
C THR A 240 0.67 26.78 -3.30
N TYR A 241 0.64 27.21 -4.56
CA TYR A 241 1.73 27.13 -5.50
C TYR A 241 2.38 28.49 -5.63
N TYR A 242 3.70 28.51 -5.62
CA TYR A 242 4.49 29.70 -5.77
C TYR A 242 5.15 29.71 -7.14
N THR A 243 5.06 30.81 -7.85
CA THR A 243 5.92 31.10 -8.99
C THR A 243 7.07 31.97 -8.51
N TYR A 244 8.24 31.75 -9.05
CA TYR A 244 9.45 32.44 -8.62
C TYR A 244 9.99 33.36 -9.72
N GLN A 245 10.72 34.39 -9.33
CA GLN A 245 11.36 35.30 -10.25
C GLN A 245 12.38 34.54 -11.12
N GLU A 246 12.36 34.83 -12.43
CA GLU A 246 13.23 34.15 -13.38
C GLU A 246 14.71 34.48 -13.12
N GLY A 247 15.56 33.46 -13.16
CA GLY A 247 16.99 33.58 -12.92
C GLY A 247 17.43 33.66 -11.46
N ILE A 248 16.51 33.57 -10.50
CA ILE A 248 16.80 33.56 -9.06
C ILE A 248 16.47 32.20 -8.46
N LEU A 249 17.31 31.71 -7.55
CA LEU A 249 17.03 30.44 -6.84
C LEU A 249 15.69 30.53 -6.09
N PRO A 250 14.84 29.50 -6.18
CA PRO A 250 13.58 29.47 -5.49
C PRO A 250 13.75 29.63 -3.97
N SER A 251 13.16 30.66 -3.40
CA SER A 251 13.12 30.95 -1.97
C SER A 251 11.86 31.77 -1.67
N MET A 252 11.47 31.89 -0.42
CA MET A 252 10.31 32.72 -0.06
C MET A 252 10.51 34.20 -0.42
N SER A 253 11.74 34.67 -0.47
CA SER A 253 12.06 36.04 -0.89
C SER A 253 12.04 36.26 -2.41
N SER A 254 12.09 35.19 -3.21
CA SER A 254 12.04 35.25 -4.69
C SER A 254 10.66 34.87 -5.24
N VAL A 255 9.62 34.74 -4.39
CA VAL A 255 8.25 34.48 -4.85
C VAL A 255 7.77 35.68 -5.67
N ALA A 256 7.36 35.42 -6.91
CA ALA A 256 6.77 36.42 -7.81
C ALA A 256 5.25 36.47 -7.69
N ASP A 257 4.60 35.29 -7.57
CA ASP A 257 3.15 35.16 -7.44
C ASP A 257 2.78 33.85 -6.72
N SER A 258 1.55 33.75 -6.23
CA SER A 258 1.03 32.55 -5.58
C SER A 258 -0.40 32.26 -5.99
N ILE A 259 -0.68 30.99 -6.29
CA ILE A 259 -2.03 30.51 -6.62
C ILE A 259 -2.45 29.52 -5.52
N THR A 260 -3.54 29.83 -4.82
CA THR A 260 -4.10 28.93 -3.81
C THR A 260 -5.31 28.21 -4.38
N ALA A 261 -5.21 26.89 -4.49
CA ALA A 261 -6.32 26.04 -4.84
C ALA A 261 -7.12 25.64 -3.60
N GLY A 262 -8.43 25.77 -3.64
CA GLY A 262 -9.31 25.30 -2.56
C GLY A 262 -9.40 23.76 -2.50
N ASN A 263 -9.98 23.25 -1.41
CA ASN A 263 -10.11 21.80 -1.18
C ASN A 263 -10.81 21.08 -2.34
N GLY A 264 -10.20 20.04 -2.87
CA GLY A 264 -10.73 19.21 -3.97
C GLY A 264 -10.75 19.86 -5.36
N LYS A 265 -10.28 21.10 -5.51
CA LYS A 265 -10.14 21.72 -6.84
C LYS A 265 -8.89 21.14 -7.53
N VAL A 266 -9.04 20.85 -8.82
CA VAL A 266 -7.92 20.50 -9.71
C VAL A 266 -7.06 21.74 -9.93
N ILE A 267 -5.76 21.53 -9.97
CA ILE A 267 -4.75 22.58 -10.11
C ILE A 267 -4.12 22.45 -11.49
#